data_3cac6b023273a7a70aef2b85d3c8a8da
#
_entry.id   3cac6b023273a7a70aef2b85d3c8a8da
#
_cell.length_a   1.000
_cell.length_b   1.000
_cell.length_c   1.000
_cell.angle_alpha   90.00
_cell.angle_beta   90.00
_cell.angle_gamma   90.00
#
_symmetry.space_group_name_H-M   'P 1'
#
loop_
_entity.id
_entity.type
_entity.pdbx_description
1 polymer ?
#
loop_
_entity_poly.entity_id
_entity_poly.type
_entity_poly.pdbx_seq_one_letter_code
_entity_poly.pdbx_strand_id
1 'polypeptide(L)'
;VRPRSEGGYEIISGHRRDYCAKVVGLDTRPVIVRNYSDEDADILVVDYNINRENLLPSEKAKAYKLKMDAMRRTAGRPAKNSAQVGQNFEGRFSVEILAEQVNESRMQIQRYIRLTNLIPPLMEAVDAGKLKFVPAADYISHLTEKEQTYLQFLMERDEVSPSVDQAQRLKQISAEGKLENNIIDLIMREEKPLERKVTLRNDRLQKYFPPSYTPKQM
;
A
#
# COMPACT_ATOMS: atom_id res chain seq x y z
N VAL A 1 22.84 6.72 -13.31
CA VAL A 1 22.43 8.07 -13.75
C VAL A 1 21.99 8.06 -15.19
N ARG A 2 21.18 9.03 -15.63
CA ARG A 2 20.83 9.28 -17.03
C ARG A 2 21.22 10.70 -17.44
N PRO A 3 21.55 10.95 -18.74
CA PRO A 3 21.77 12.30 -19.24
C PRO A 3 20.47 13.12 -19.21
N ARG A 4 20.57 14.41 -18.95
CA ARG A 4 19.46 15.39 -19.12
C ARG A 4 19.56 16.08 -20.46
N SER A 5 18.42 16.46 -21.04
CA SER A 5 18.36 17.23 -22.29
C SER A 5 19.00 18.60 -22.17
N GLU A 6 18.96 19.20 -20.98
CA GLU A 6 19.54 20.54 -20.66
C GLU A 6 21.01 20.46 -20.21
N GLY A 7 21.63 19.30 -20.30
CA GLY A 7 22.98 19.04 -19.85
C GLY A 7 23.06 18.51 -18.41
N GLY A 8 24.15 17.81 -18.08
CA GLY A 8 24.34 17.16 -16.80
C GLY A 8 23.64 15.79 -16.70
N TYR A 9 23.54 15.28 -15.46
CA TYR A 9 23.02 13.95 -15.19
C TYR A 9 21.96 13.99 -14.10
N GLU A 10 20.94 13.16 -14.26
CA GLU A 10 19.94 12.88 -13.23
C GLU A 10 20.29 11.57 -12.53
N ILE A 11 20.22 11.60 -11.19
CA ILE A 11 20.50 10.42 -10.36
C ILE A 11 19.21 9.61 -10.22
N ILE A 12 19.19 8.38 -10.76
CA ILE A 12 18.09 7.44 -10.62
C ILE A 12 18.25 6.61 -9.34
N SER A 13 19.49 6.24 -9.01
CA SER A 13 19.81 5.50 -7.79
C SER A 13 21.17 5.92 -7.23
N GLY A 14 21.31 5.88 -5.90
CA GLY A 14 22.55 6.19 -5.21
C GLY A 14 22.62 7.59 -4.60
N HIS A 15 21.51 8.27 -4.37
CA HIS A 15 21.46 9.61 -3.73
C HIS A 15 22.22 9.68 -2.41
N ARG A 16 22.16 8.63 -1.57
CA ARG A 16 22.91 8.59 -0.30
C ARG A 16 24.42 8.56 -0.55
N ARG A 17 24.88 7.79 -1.56
CA ARG A 17 26.30 7.75 -1.95
C ARG A 17 26.77 9.09 -2.49
N ASP A 18 25.93 9.76 -3.29
CA ASP A 18 26.18 11.11 -3.79
C ASP A 18 26.32 12.10 -2.64
N TYR A 19 25.39 12.07 -1.68
CA TYR A 19 25.44 12.92 -0.50
C TYR A 19 26.71 12.68 0.33
N CYS A 20 27.02 11.41 0.63
CA CYS A 20 28.23 11.09 1.39
C CYS A 20 29.52 11.54 0.65
N ALA A 21 29.59 11.37 -0.66
CA ALA A 21 30.74 11.82 -1.45
C ALA A 21 30.92 13.33 -1.36
N LYS A 22 29.84 14.11 -1.39
CA LYS A 22 29.89 15.58 -1.20
C LYS A 22 30.37 15.95 0.21
N VAL A 23 29.87 15.25 1.23
CA VAL A 23 30.29 15.52 2.63
C VAL A 23 31.77 15.25 2.85
N VAL A 24 32.32 14.22 2.21
CA VAL A 24 33.74 13.86 2.30
C VAL A 24 34.63 14.71 1.38
N GLY A 25 34.03 15.57 0.53
CA GLY A 25 34.78 16.47 -0.37
C GLY A 25 35.32 15.78 -1.62
N LEU A 26 34.68 14.73 -2.11
CA LEU A 26 35.04 14.10 -3.37
C LEU A 26 34.48 14.89 -4.56
N ASP A 27 35.30 15.46 -5.38
CA ASP A 27 34.91 16.24 -6.57
C ASP A 27 34.34 15.34 -7.67
N THR A 28 34.79 14.11 -7.77
CA THR A 28 34.37 13.16 -8.79
C THR A 28 34.03 11.80 -8.19
N ARG A 29 33.14 11.06 -8.86
CA ARG A 29 32.72 9.72 -8.45
C ARG A 29 32.37 8.85 -9.65
N PRO A 30 32.67 7.56 -9.63
CA PRO A 30 32.30 6.65 -10.70
C PRO A 30 30.74 6.50 -10.74
N VAL A 31 30.18 6.62 -11.93
CA VAL A 31 28.75 6.45 -12.20
C VAL A 31 28.54 5.57 -13.43
N ILE A 32 27.45 4.81 -13.44
CA ILE A 32 26.99 4.08 -14.62
C ILE A 32 26.01 4.98 -15.34
N VAL A 33 26.34 5.41 -16.55
CA VAL A 33 25.46 6.21 -17.41
C VAL A 33 24.66 5.28 -18.31
N ARG A 34 23.33 5.41 -18.29
CA ARG A 34 22.41 4.70 -19.19
C ARG A 34 21.33 5.66 -19.67
N ASN A 35 20.90 5.47 -20.91
CA ASN A 35 19.80 6.23 -21.50
C ASN A 35 18.49 5.52 -21.12
N TYR A 36 17.66 6.20 -20.34
CA TYR A 36 16.31 5.76 -19.96
C TYR A 36 15.30 6.81 -20.39
N SER A 37 14.12 6.36 -20.83
CA SER A 37 12.96 7.23 -20.98
C SER A 37 12.53 7.76 -19.60
N ASP A 38 11.65 8.77 -19.56
CA ASP A 38 11.12 9.28 -18.29
C ASP A 38 10.31 8.20 -17.57
N GLU A 39 9.52 7.42 -18.31
CA GLU A 39 8.74 6.30 -17.78
C GLU A 39 9.62 5.19 -17.20
N ASP A 40 10.70 4.82 -17.90
CA ASP A 40 11.64 3.81 -17.41
C ASP A 40 12.40 4.30 -16.17
N ALA A 41 12.77 5.57 -16.14
CA ALA A 41 13.43 6.18 -14.99
C ALA A 41 12.53 6.16 -13.76
N ASP A 42 11.26 6.53 -13.90
CA ASP A 42 10.25 6.48 -12.83
C ASP A 42 10.08 5.05 -12.28
N ILE A 43 9.98 4.05 -13.17
CA ILE A 43 9.90 2.63 -12.77
C ILE A 43 11.15 2.22 -11.99
N LEU A 44 12.34 2.56 -12.48
CA LEU A 44 13.60 2.18 -11.83
C LEU A 44 13.79 2.84 -10.46
N VAL A 45 13.41 4.12 -10.30
CA VAL A 45 13.44 4.80 -8.99
C VAL A 45 12.56 4.05 -7.99
N VAL A 46 11.39 3.61 -8.42
CA VAL A 46 10.47 2.83 -7.58
C VAL A 46 11.07 1.47 -7.24
N ASP A 47 11.62 0.73 -8.22
CA ASP A 47 12.21 -0.60 -8.02
C ASP A 47 13.39 -0.58 -7.03
N TYR A 48 14.25 0.42 -7.13
CA TYR A 48 15.36 0.59 -6.17
C TYR A 48 14.89 0.96 -4.75
N ASN A 49 13.72 1.56 -4.63
CA ASN A 49 13.15 1.93 -3.33
C ASN A 49 12.30 0.81 -2.72
N ILE A 50 11.54 0.06 -3.51
CA ILE A 50 10.69 -1.05 -3.03
C ILE A 50 11.51 -2.15 -2.33
N ASN A 51 12.73 -2.39 -2.79
CA ASN A 51 13.63 -3.40 -2.23
C ASN A 51 14.35 -2.97 -0.93
N ARG A 52 13.98 -1.83 -0.36
CA ARG A 52 14.51 -1.41 0.95
C ARG A 52 13.80 -2.16 2.08
N GLU A 53 14.58 -2.66 3.02
CA GLU A 53 14.05 -3.14 4.29
C GLU A 53 13.38 -1.98 5.06
N ASN A 54 12.22 -2.23 5.67
CA ASN A 54 11.48 -1.27 6.52
C ASN A 54 10.85 -0.05 5.83
N LEU A 55 10.26 -0.23 4.64
CA LEU A 55 9.41 0.79 4.05
C LEU A 55 8.10 0.96 4.84
N LEU A 56 7.71 2.20 5.08
CA LEU A 56 6.41 2.53 5.66
C LEU A 56 5.26 2.12 4.71
N PRO A 57 4.08 1.77 5.25
CA PRO A 57 2.91 1.49 4.43
C PRO A 57 2.57 2.56 3.41
N SER A 58 2.71 3.85 3.78
CA SER A 58 2.49 4.98 2.88
C SER A 58 3.50 5.04 1.73
N GLU A 59 4.77 4.72 2.00
CA GLU A 59 5.83 4.69 0.98
C GLU A 59 5.59 3.57 -0.02
N LYS A 60 5.26 2.35 0.46
CA LYS A 60 4.86 1.22 -0.40
C LYS A 60 3.64 1.55 -1.24
N ALA A 61 2.62 2.19 -0.64
CA ALA A 61 1.40 2.57 -1.34
C ALA A 61 1.68 3.51 -2.52
N LYS A 62 2.47 4.56 -2.29
CA LYS A 62 2.88 5.51 -3.32
C LYS A 62 3.74 4.85 -4.40
N ALA A 63 4.70 4.01 -3.99
CA ALA A 63 5.59 3.29 -4.88
C ALA A 63 4.81 2.35 -5.83
N TYR A 64 3.91 1.53 -5.30
CA TYR A 64 3.10 0.61 -6.10
C TYR A 64 2.14 1.36 -7.04
N LYS A 65 1.53 2.45 -6.58
CA LYS A 65 0.68 3.29 -7.44
C LYS A 65 1.47 3.88 -8.59
N LEU A 66 2.63 4.51 -8.32
CA LEU A 66 3.48 5.11 -9.34
C LEU A 66 3.92 4.07 -10.38
N LYS A 67 4.37 2.90 -9.94
CA LYS A 67 4.78 1.81 -10.83
C LYS A 67 3.61 1.30 -11.67
N MET A 68 2.43 1.11 -11.09
CA MET A 68 1.24 0.72 -11.82
C MET A 68 0.83 1.74 -12.88
N ASP A 69 0.89 3.03 -12.56
CA ASP A 69 0.54 4.11 -13.48
C ASP A 69 1.57 4.22 -14.61
N ALA A 70 2.86 4.01 -14.34
CA ALA A 70 3.91 3.96 -15.36
C ALA A 70 3.72 2.76 -16.30
N MET A 71 3.45 1.56 -15.76
CA MET A 71 3.19 0.35 -16.56
C MET A 71 1.95 0.51 -17.46
N ARG A 72 0.88 1.18 -16.98
CA ARG A 72 -0.30 1.47 -17.77
C ARG A 72 0.00 2.44 -18.92
N ARG A 73 0.80 3.48 -18.69
CA ARG A 73 1.22 4.44 -19.73
C ARG A 73 2.01 3.74 -20.83
N THR A 74 2.93 2.87 -20.47
CA THR A 74 3.73 2.09 -21.42
C THR A 74 2.87 1.14 -22.26
N ALA A 75 1.89 0.48 -21.66
CA ALA A 75 0.98 -0.43 -22.36
C ALA A 75 0.01 0.28 -23.32
N GLY A 76 -0.38 1.53 -23.02
CA GLY A 76 -1.28 2.34 -23.86
C GLY A 76 -0.62 3.10 -25.02
N ARG A 77 0.71 3.07 -25.14
CA ARG A 77 1.44 3.75 -26.22
C ARG A 77 1.52 2.85 -27.47
N PRO A 78 0.93 3.21 -28.63
CA PRO A 78 1.09 2.40 -29.85
C PRO A 78 2.58 2.38 -30.23
N ALA A 79 3.17 1.20 -30.18
CA ALA A 79 4.54 1.00 -30.64
C ALA A 79 4.59 1.25 -32.15
N LYS A 80 5.37 2.24 -32.58
CA LYS A 80 5.53 2.65 -33.97
C LYS A 80 6.17 1.57 -34.86
N ASN A 81 6.74 0.52 -34.31
CA ASN A 81 7.34 -0.62 -35.02
C ASN A 81 7.54 -1.83 -34.10
N SER A 82 6.50 -2.60 -33.83
CA SER A 82 6.70 -4.02 -33.49
C SER A 82 5.39 -4.79 -33.73
N ALA A 83 5.37 -5.45 -34.88
CA ALA A 83 4.26 -6.27 -35.35
C ALA A 83 4.15 -7.63 -34.62
N GLN A 84 4.40 -7.76 -33.32
CA GLN A 84 4.25 -9.06 -32.66
C GLN A 84 4.09 -9.08 -31.14
N VAL A 85 3.68 -8.04 -30.44
CA VAL A 85 3.19 -8.17 -29.05
C VAL A 85 2.01 -7.22 -28.81
N GLY A 86 1.00 -7.35 -29.63
CA GLY A 86 -0.26 -6.63 -29.48
C GLY A 86 -1.36 -7.57 -29.05
N GLN A 87 -1.38 -8.03 -27.79
CA GLN A 87 -2.56 -8.65 -27.23
C GLN A 87 -2.70 -8.28 -25.75
N ASN A 88 -3.65 -7.37 -25.49
CA ASN A 88 -4.44 -7.25 -24.27
C ASN A 88 -3.69 -7.12 -22.94
N PHE A 89 -2.95 -6.01 -22.74
CA PHE A 89 -2.59 -5.56 -21.40
C PHE A 89 -3.77 -4.82 -20.75
N GLU A 90 -4.85 -5.52 -20.47
CA GLU A 90 -5.88 -5.04 -19.55
C GLU A 90 -5.29 -4.97 -18.14
N GLY A 91 -5.70 -3.98 -17.33
CA GLY A 91 -5.12 -3.64 -16.01
C GLY A 91 -4.98 -4.78 -14.98
N ARG A 92 -5.48 -5.97 -15.27
CA ARG A 92 -5.25 -7.20 -14.50
C ARG A 92 -3.80 -7.69 -14.60
N PHE A 93 -3.21 -7.63 -15.77
CA PHE A 93 -1.87 -8.16 -16.04
C PHE A 93 -0.77 -7.35 -15.35
N SER A 94 -0.92 -6.04 -15.26
CA SER A 94 0.07 -5.17 -14.61
C SER A 94 0.21 -5.45 -13.10
N VAL A 95 -0.88 -5.77 -12.40
CA VAL A 95 -0.85 -6.12 -10.97
C VAL A 95 -0.18 -7.48 -10.74
N GLU A 96 -0.40 -8.45 -11.63
CA GLU A 96 0.21 -9.79 -11.54
C GLU A 96 1.72 -9.72 -11.76
N ILE A 97 2.18 -8.99 -12.79
CA ILE A 97 3.60 -8.76 -13.04
C ILE A 97 4.26 -8.06 -11.84
N LEU A 98 3.61 -7.04 -11.30
CA LEU A 98 4.12 -6.35 -10.12
C LEU A 98 4.19 -7.29 -8.90
N ALA A 99 3.18 -8.13 -8.70
CA ALA A 99 3.12 -9.10 -7.61
C ALA A 99 4.29 -10.09 -7.64
N GLU A 100 4.59 -10.62 -8.81
CA GLU A 100 5.74 -11.51 -9.02
C GLU A 100 7.08 -10.81 -8.75
N GLN A 101 7.24 -9.56 -9.23
CA GLN A 101 8.48 -8.80 -9.07
C GLN A 101 8.81 -8.46 -7.61
N VAL A 102 7.79 -8.18 -6.78
CA VAL A 102 7.97 -7.78 -5.38
C VAL A 102 7.71 -8.92 -4.39
N ASN A 103 7.40 -10.12 -4.89
CA ASN A 103 7.08 -11.31 -4.09
C ASN A 103 5.96 -11.05 -3.05
N GLU A 104 4.96 -10.25 -3.44
CA GLU A 104 3.76 -9.99 -2.65
C GLU A 104 2.51 -10.51 -3.38
N SER A 105 1.43 -10.79 -2.64
CA SER A 105 0.18 -11.22 -3.26
C SER A 105 -0.49 -10.05 -4.01
N ARG A 106 -1.18 -10.34 -5.11
CA ARG A 106 -1.99 -9.38 -5.85
C ARG A 106 -2.93 -8.58 -4.94
N MET A 107 -3.56 -9.25 -3.98
CA MET A 107 -4.49 -8.61 -3.04
C MET A 107 -3.76 -7.62 -2.14
N GLN A 108 -2.56 -7.96 -1.69
CA GLN A 108 -1.75 -7.09 -0.84
C GLN A 108 -1.34 -5.81 -1.57
N ILE A 109 -0.92 -5.92 -2.84
CA ILE A 109 -0.60 -4.75 -3.69
C ILE A 109 -1.83 -3.86 -3.87
N GLN A 110 -3.00 -4.45 -4.15
CA GLN A 110 -4.23 -3.69 -4.28
C GLN A 110 -4.61 -2.96 -2.98
N ARG A 111 -4.38 -3.56 -1.81
CA ARG A 111 -4.56 -2.91 -0.51
C ARG A 111 -3.64 -1.71 -0.34
N TYR A 112 -2.35 -1.87 -0.65
CA TYR A 112 -1.41 -0.74 -0.61
C TYR A 112 -1.85 0.39 -1.55
N ILE A 113 -2.25 0.07 -2.79
CA ILE A 113 -2.72 1.09 -3.73
C ILE A 113 -3.96 1.82 -3.19
N ARG A 114 -4.91 1.11 -2.56
CA ARG A 114 -6.11 1.73 -1.96
C ARG A 114 -5.76 2.70 -0.82
N LEU A 115 -4.69 2.45 -0.07
CA LEU A 115 -4.26 3.40 0.98
C LEU A 115 -4.01 4.81 0.42
N THR A 116 -3.64 4.94 -0.86
CA THR A 116 -3.45 6.27 -1.48
C THR A 116 -4.73 7.11 -1.56
N ASN A 117 -5.90 6.53 -1.29
CA ASN A 117 -7.18 7.23 -1.22
C ASN A 117 -7.46 7.80 0.19
N LEU A 118 -6.59 7.53 1.16
CA LEU A 118 -6.71 8.12 2.50
C LEU A 118 -6.22 9.56 2.50
N ILE A 119 -6.86 10.39 3.33
CA ILE A 119 -6.33 11.72 3.65
C ILE A 119 -4.97 11.60 4.38
N PRO A 120 -4.07 12.59 4.24
CA PRO A 120 -2.73 12.52 4.84
C PRO A 120 -2.70 12.15 6.32
N PRO A 121 -3.54 12.72 7.22
CA PRO A 121 -3.51 12.37 8.63
C PRO A 121 -3.85 10.91 8.93
N LEU A 122 -4.80 10.31 8.17
CA LEU A 122 -5.13 8.88 8.32
C LEU A 122 -4.01 7.98 7.78
N MET A 123 -3.32 8.41 6.73
CA MET A 123 -2.14 7.70 6.21
C MET A 123 -1.01 7.69 7.26
N GLU A 124 -0.74 8.84 7.90
CA GLU A 124 0.22 8.95 8.99
C GLU A 124 -0.18 8.08 10.20
N ALA A 125 -1.48 7.98 10.50
CA ALA A 125 -1.98 7.09 11.53
C ALA A 125 -1.73 5.60 11.21
N VAL A 126 -1.77 5.21 9.94
CA VAL A 126 -1.39 3.85 9.50
C VAL A 126 0.12 3.63 9.68
N ASP A 127 0.94 4.58 9.28
CA ASP A 127 2.41 4.51 9.42
C ASP A 127 2.84 4.44 10.89
N ALA A 128 2.15 5.17 11.77
CA ALA A 128 2.37 5.16 13.20
C ALA A 128 1.78 3.91 13.91
N GLY A 129 1.08 3.03 13.19
CA GLY A 129 0.41 1.85 13.76
C GLY A 129 -0.83 2.15 14.60
N LYS A 130 -1.27 3.42 14.67
CA LYS A 130 -2.51 3.84 15.35
C LYS A 130 -3.76 3.34 14.63
N LEU A 131 -3.73 3.31 13.30
CA LEU A 131 -4.78 2.74 12.47
C LEU A 131 -4.27 1.44 11.83
N LYS A 132 -5.01 0.34 12.04
CA LYS A 132 -4.63 -0.96 11.47
C LYS A 132 -4.73 -0.95 9.94
N PHE A 133 -3.78 -1.61 9.27
CA PHE A 133 -3.65 -1.64 7.82
C PHE A 133 -4.92 -2.15 7.10
N VAL A 134 -5.49 -3.28 7.55
CA VAL A 134 -6.65 -3.89 6.87
C VAL A 134 -7.90 -3.01 6.94
N PRO A 135 -8.34 -2.50 8.12
CA PRO A 135 -9.43 -1.52 8.19
C PRO A 135 -9.20 -0.30 7.31
N ALA A 136 -7.99 0.24 7.29
CA ALA A 136 -7.64 1.39 6.48
C ALA A 136 -7.79 1.11 4.98
N ALA A 137 -7.18 0.02 4.49
CA ALA A 137 -7.11 -0.30 3.07
C ALA A 137 -8.42 -0.85 2.48
N ASP A 138 -9.14 -1.71 3.22
CA ASP A 138 -10.32 -2.40 2.68
C ASP A 138 -11.63 -1.65 2.93
N TYR A 139 -11.66 -0.74 3.90
CA TYR A 139 -12.89 -0.06 4.31
C TYR A 139 -12.76 1.47 4.31
N ILE A 140 -11.88 2.07 5.10
CA ILE A 140 -11.81 3.52 5.30
C ILE A 140 -11.37 4.25 4.01
N SER A 141 -10.52 3.65 3.19
CA SER A 141 -10.11 4.19 1.89
C SER A 141 -11.25 4.39 0.89
N HIS A 142 -12.43 3.85 1.17
CA HIS A 142 -13.64 4.01 0.36
C HIS A 142 -14.58 5.12 0.83
N LEU A 143 -14.33 5.67 2.02
CA LEU A 143 -15.07 6.80 2.56
C LEU A 143 -14.76 8.08 1.78
N THR A 144 -15.70 9.01 1.74
CA THR A 144 -15.47 10.35 1.20
C THR A 144 -14.47 11.12 2.06
N GLU A 145 -13.82 12.13 1.50
CA GLU A 145 -12.85 12.97 2.22
C GLU A 145 -13.44 13.60 3.47
N LYS A 146 -14.71 14.04 3.42
CA LYS A 146 -15.42 14.62 4.57
C LYS A 146 -15.62 13.61 5.70
N GLU A 147 -16.04 12.39 5.36
CA GLU A 147 -16.25 11.29 6.32
C GLU A 147 -14.90 10.86 6.94
N GLN A 148 -13.84 10.78 6.13
CA GLN A 148 -12.50 10.49 6.61
C GLN A 148 -11.98 11.56 7.57
N THR A 149 -12.21 12.84 7.27
CA THR A 149 -11.82 13.97 8.12
C THR A 149 -12.54 13.91 9.47
N TYR A 150 -13.83 13.61 9.47
CA TYR A 150 -14.58 13.49 10.70
C TYR A 150 -14.16 12.26 11.52
N LEU A 151 -13.93 11.13 10.86
CA LEU A 151 -13.42 9.92 11.51
C LEU A 151 -12.05 10.17 12.16
N GLN A 152 -11.15 10.86 11.45
CA GLN A 152 -9.84 11.24 11.98
C GLN A 152 -9.96 12.14 13.22
N PHE A 153 -10.85 13.14 13.19
CA PHE A 153 -11.14 13.98 14.34
C PHE A 153 -11.60 13.15 15.57
N LEU A 154 -12.49 12.16 15.38
CA LEU A 154 -12.93 11.27 16.45
C LEU A 154 -11.80 10.39 16.99
N MET A 155 -10.97 9.86 16.09
CA MET A 155 -9.83 9.04 16.48
C MET A 155 -8.82 9.81 17.35
N GLU A 156 -8.61 11.09 17.06
CA GLU A 156 -7.72 11.95 17.86
C GLU A 156 -8.36 12.37 19.19
N ARG A 157 -9.65 12.75 19.16
CA ARG A 157 -10.38 13.20 20.36
C ARG A 157 -10.49 12.11 21.41
N ASP A 158 -10.89 10.91 20.98
CA ASP A 158 -11.24 9.80 21.86
C ASP A 158 -10.10 8.77 22.02
N GLU A 159 -8.97 8.99 21.34
CA GLU A 159 -7.80 8.07 21.29
C GLU A 159 -8.19 6.64 20.88
N VAL A 160 -9.19 6.48 20.01
CA VAL A 160 -9.73 5.20 19.57
C VAL A 160 -9.45 4.97 18.10
N SER A 161 -9.31 3.72 17.71
CA SER A 161 -9.18 3.31 16.30
C SER A 161 -10.32 2.36 15.95
N PRO A 162 -10.94 2.47 14.76
CA PRO A 162 -12.03 1.59 14.38
C PRO A 162 -11.59 0.13 14.31
N SER A 163 -12.45 -0.77 14.79
CA SER A 163 -12.31 -2.21 14.57
C SER A 163 -12.60 -2.55 13.10
N VAL A 164 -12.31 -3.79 12.69
CA VAL A 164 -12.64 -4.27 11.33
C VAL A 164 -14.14 -4.19 11.08
N ASP A 165 -14.96 -4.61 12.05
CA ASP A 165 -16.43 -4.57 11.96
C ASP A 165 -16.95 -3.15 11.85
N GLN A 166 -16.50 -2.25 12.72
CA GLN A 166 -16.89 -0.84 12.69
C GLN A 166 -16.51 -0.20 11.33
N ALA A 167 -15.30 -0.43 10.83
CA ALA A 167 -14.86 0.09 9.55
C ALA A 167 -15.66 -0.47 8.36
N GLN A 168 -16.04 -1.75 8.42
CA GLN A 168 -16.90 -2.37 7.41
C GLN A 168 -18.30 -1.74 7.39
N ARG A 169 -18.89 -1.50 8.55
CA ARG A 169 -20.22 -0.86 8.66
C ARG A 169 -20.18 0.59 8.17
N LEU A 170 -19.13 1.34 8.53
CA LEU A 170 -18.93 2.71 8.01
C LEU A 170 -18.90 2.72 6.47
N LYS A 171 -18.12 1.82 5.85
CA LYS A 171 -18.06 1.69 4.39
C LYS A 171 -19.44 1.36 3.79
N GLN A 172 -20.18 0.45 4.39
CA GLN A 172 -21.49 0.04 3.89
C GLN A 172 -22.48 1.20 3.90
N ILE A 173 -22.56 1.93 5.01
CA ILE A 173 -23.48 3.07 5.16
C ILE A 173 -23.04 4.25 4.27
N SER A 174 -21.73 4.46 4.11
CA SER A 174 -21.19 5.46 3.18
C SER A 174 -21.56 5.13 1.72
N ALA A 175 -21.49 3.86 1.32
CA ALA A 175 -21.89 3.42 -0.01
C ALA A 175 -23.38 3.66 -0.31
N GLU A 176 -24.23 3.68 0.74
CA GLU A 176 -25.65 4.05 0.65
C GLU A 176 -25.87 5.58 0.63
N GLY A 177 -24.83 6.39 0.82
CA GLY A 177 -24.93 7.84 0.89
C GLY A 177 -25.60 8.36 2.16
N LYS A 178 -25.67 7.54 3.23
CA LYS A 178 -26.35 7.85 4.49
C LYS A 178 -25.42 8.09 5.67
N LEU A 179 -24.10 8.11 5.44
CA LEU A 179 -23.12 8.23 6.51
C LEU A 179 -23.01 9.68 6.99
N GLU A 180 -23.77 10.00 8.03
CA GLU A 180 -23.72 11.29 8.73
C GLU A 180 -22.76 11.22 9.93
N ASN A 181 -22.29 12.37 10.41
CA ASN A 181 -21.37 12.49 11.54
C ASN A 181 -21.90 11.82 12.82
N ASN A 182 -23.19 11.94 13.10
CA ASN A 182 -23.85 11.30 14.24
C ASN A 182 -23.79 9.76 14.16
N ILE A 183 -23.87 9.20 12.96
CA ILE A 183 -23.76 7.75 12.74
C ILE A 183 -22.33 7.28 12.96
N ILE A 184 -21.34 8.07 12.49
CA ILE A 184 -19.93 7.77 12.75
C ILE A 184 -19.65 7.78 14.26
N ASP A 185 -20.13 8.79 14.98
CA ASP A 185 -20.03 8.87 16.46
C ASP A 185 -20.63 7.63 17.12
N LEU A 186 -21.84 7.23 16.72
CA LEU A 186 -22.54 6.07 17.30
C LEU A 186 -21.71 4.78 17.11
N ILE A 187 -21.25 4.54 15.88
CA ILE A 187 -20.46 3.33 15.55
C ILE A 187 -19.12 3.32 16.31
N MET A 188 -18.45 4.47 16.42
CA MET A 188 -17.16 4.56 17.09
C MET A 188 -17.24 4.40 18.61
N ARG A 189 -18.35 4.80 19.22
CA ARG A 189 -18.61 4.66 20.67
C ARG A 189 -19.09 3.28 21.09
N GLU A 190 -19.48 2.41 20.17
CA GLU A 190 -19.84 1.04 20.51
C GLU A 190 -18.68 0.33 21.19
N GLU A 191 -18.96 -0.34 22.31
CA GLU A 191 -17.96 -1.16 23.00
C GLU A 191 -17.48 -2.26 22.05
N LYS A 192 -16.16 -2.32 21.85
CA LYS A 192 -15.55 -3.38 21.06
C LYS A 192 -15.79 -4.70 21.76
N PRO A 193 -16.39 -5.71 21.11
CA PRO A 193 -16.50 -7.02 21.71
C PRO A 193 -15.11 -7.49 22.16
N LEU A 194 -14.98 -7.83 23.42
CA LEU A 194 -13.76 -8.42 23.96
C LEU A 194 -13.55 -9.78 23.29
N GLU A 195 -12.81 -9.80 22.18
CA GLU A 195 -12.37 -11.06 21.58
C GLU A 195 -11.44 -11.77 22.54
N ARG A 196 -12.00 -12.58 23.43
CA ARG A 196 -11.22 -13.55 24.18
C ARG A 196 -10.79 -14.67 23.21
N LYS A 197 -9.64 -14.49 22.58
CA LYS A 197 -8.99 -15.58 21.84
C LYS A 197 -8.50 -16.61 22.85
N VAL A 198 -9.28 -17.63 23.08
CA VAL A 198 -8.83 -18.79 23.84
C VAL A 198 -8.08 -19.71 22.87
N THR A 199 -6.76 -19.68 22.91
CA THR A 199 -5.93 -20.63 22.16
C THR A 199 -5.86 -21.92 22.97
N LEU A 200 -6.64 -22.90 22.59
CA LEU A 200 -6.54 -24.25 23.15
C LEU A 200 -5.40 -24.98 22.45
N ARG A 201 -4.43 -25.49 23.22
CA ARG A 201 -3.36 -26.35 22.68
C ARG A 201 -3.93 -27.70 22.29
N ASN A 202 -3.51 -28.22 21.14
CA ASN A 202 -3.96 -29.53 20.61
C ASN A 202 -3.87 -30.67 21.63
N ASP A 203 -2.83 -30.66 22.45
CA ASP A 203 -2.59 -31.70 23.49
C ASP A 203 -3.69 -31.73 24.55
N ARG A 204 -4.36 -30.59 24.82
CA ARG A 204 -5.51 -30.52 25.73
C ARG A 204 -6.81 -30.92 25.05
N LEU A 205 -6.97 -30.61 23.77
CA LEU A 205 -8.15 -30.97 22.99
C LEU A 205 -8.24 -32.47 22.77
N GLN A 206 -7.13 -33.17 22.49
CA GLN A 206 -7.07 -34.62 22.30
C GLN A 206 -7.56 -35.42 23.50
N LYS A 207 -7.59 -34.87 24.71
CA LYS A 207 -8.15 -35.54 25.90
C LYS A 207 -9.68 -35.63 25.88
N TYR A 208 -10.34 -34.77 25.14
CA TYR A 208 -11.80 -34.63 25.13
C TYR A 208 -12.45 -35.08 23.81
N PHE A 209 -11.65 -35.32 22.77
CA PHE A 209 -12.12 -35.69 21.44
C PHE A 209 -11.52 -37.05 21.03
N PRO A 210 -12.26 -37.89 20.30
CA PRO A 210 -11.74 -39.17 19.80
C PRO A 210 -10.51 -38.98 18.91
N PRO A 211 -9.56 -39.94 18.87
CA PRO A 211 -8.35 -39.84 18.06
C PRO A 211 -8.59 -39.69 16.54
N SER A 212 -9.81 -39.99 16.07
CA SER A 212 -10.20 -39.83 14.67
C SER A 212 -10.63 -38.46 14.25
N TYR A 213 -10.74 -37.51 15.21
CA TYR A 213 -11.15 -36.13 14.90
C TYR A 213 -9.97 -35.31 14.36
N THR A 214 -10.19 -34.63 13.24
CA THR A 214 -9.20 -33.74 12.66
C THR A 214 -9.23 -32.34 13.38
N PRO A 215 -8.14 -31.56 13.35
CA PRO A 215 -8.11 -30.23 13.95
C PRO A 215 -9.20 -29.26 13.47
N LYS A 216 -9.85 -29.53 12.32
CA LYS A 216 -10.99 -28.77 11.81
C LYS A 216 -12.34 -29.23 12.39
N GLN A 217 -12.37 -30.40 13.00
CA GLN A 217 -13.57 -30.98 13.61
C GLN A 217 -13.59 -30.81 15.13
N MET A 218 -12.44 -30.44 15.71
CA MET A 218 -12.26 -30.03 17.10
C MET A 218 -12.54 -28.55 17.28
#